data_8af359cf53680289c517ad34cc21d45b
#
_entry.id   8af359cf53680289c517ad34cc21d45b
#
_cell.length_a   1.000
_cell.length_b   1.000
_cell.length_c   1.000
_cell.angle_alpha   90.00
_cell.angle_beta   90.00
_cell.angle_gamma   90.00
#
_symmetry.space_group_name_H-M   'P 1'
#
loop_
_entity.id
_entity.type
_entity.pdbx_description
1 polymer ?
#
loop_
_entity_poly.entity_id
_entity_poly.type
_entity_poly.pdbx_seq_one_letter_code
_entity_poly.pdbx_strand_id
1 'polypeptide(L)' 'MKTATVTIRLDAKLQRDLDRLSRQLGRSRSDLVRDAVRRQIALLRFEQIRRTLLPLAEAQGILTDEDVFKIVS' A
#
# COMPACT_ATOMS: atom_id res chain seq x y z
N MET A 1 -16.00 -0.52 17.24
CA MET A 1 -15.10 0.08 16.26
C MET A 1 -15.82 1.11 15.43
N LYS A 2 -15.32 2.31 15.34
CA LYS A 2 -15.96 3.36 14.54
C LYS A 2 -15.62 3.18 13.08
N THR A 3 -16.63 3.22 12.21
CA THR A 3 -16.43 3.23 10.78
C THR A 3 -16.43 4.68 10.28
N ALA A 4 -15.53 4.96 9.36
CA ALA A 4 -15.44 6.27 8.72
C ALA A 4 -15.74 6.12 7.24
N THR A 5 -16.35 7.14 6.67
CA THR A 5 -16.65 7.18 5.24
C THR A 5 -15.71 8.13 4.55
N VAL A 6 -15.09 7.67 3.47
CA VAL A 6 -14.22 8.49 2.63
C VAL A 6 -14.84 8.55 1.24
N THR A 7 -15.04 9.76 0.74
CA THR A 7 -15.57 9.98 -0.59
C THR A 7 -14.45 10.46 -1.51
N ILE A 8 -14.23 9.74 -2.60
CA ILE A 8 -13.21 10.08 -3.58
C ILE A 8 -13.80 10.10 -4.98
N ARG A 9 -13.21 10.89 -5.85
CA ARG A 9 -13.57 10.90 -7.27
C ARG A 9 -12.56 10.07 -8.04
N LEU A 10 -13.06 9.21 -8.90
CA LEU A 10 -12.22 8.44 -9.81
C LEU A 10 -12.38 8.99 -11.21
N ASP A 11 -11.27 9.06 -11.96
CA ASP A 11 -11.38 9.40 -13.37
C ASP A 11 -12.07 8.28 -14.15
N ALA A 12 -12.50 8.57 -15.36
CA ALA A 12 -13.30 7.64 -16.16
C ALA A 12 -12.55 6.33 -16.45
N LYS A 13 -11.26 6.41 -16.67
CA LYS A 13 -10.45 5.21 -16.95
C LYS A 13 -10.34 4.32 -15.73
N LEU A 14 -10.02 4.92 -14.60
CA LEU A 14 -9.87 4.18 -13.34
C LEU A 14 -11.21 3.54 -12.92
N GLN A 15 -12.30 4.27 -13.09
CA GLN A 15 -13.63 3.76 -12.79
C GLN A 15 -13.97 2.54 -13.65
N ARG A 16 -13.68 2.60 -14.95
CA ARG A 16 -13.92 1.47 -15.85
C ARG A 16 -13.06 0.27 -15.49
N ASP A 17 -11.80 0.50 -15.17
CA ASP A 17 -10.90 -0.57 -14.77
C ASP A 17 -11.38 -1.23 -13.49
N LEU A 18 -11.84 -0.45 -12.53
CA LEU A 18 -12.37 -0.96 -11.27
C LEU A 18 -13.65 -1.78 -11.50
N ASP A 19 -14.56 -1.29 -12.34
CA ASP A 19 -15.79 -2.01 -12.67
C ASP A 19 -15.48 -3.35 -13.35
N ARG A 20 -14.51 -3.34 -14.26
CA ARG A 20 -14.10 -4.56 -14.95
C ARG A 20 -13.53 -5.59 -13.98
N LEU A 21 -12.63 -5.17 -13.10
CA LEU A 21 -12.03 -6.05 -12.09
C LEU A 21 -13.09 -6.59 -11.13
N SER A 22 -14.01 -5.74 -10.72
CA SER A 22 -15.11 -6.16 -9.84
C SER A 22 -15.89 -7.31 -10.45
N ARG A 23 -16.21 -7.22 -11.74
CA ARG A 23 -16.92 -8.30 -12.44
C ARG A 23 -16.08 -9.55 -12.59
N GLN A 24 -14.81 -9.38 -12.97
CA GLN A 24 -13.92 -10.53 -13.19
C GLN A 24 -13.65 -11.31 -11.91
N LEU A 25 -13.50 -10.61 -10.79
CA LEU A 25 -13.16 -11.23 -9.53
C LEU A 25 -14.38 -11.60 -8.69
N GLY A 26 -15.56 -11.17 -9.07
CA GLY A 26 -16.78 -11.40 -8.29
C GLY A 26 -16.76 -10.71 -6.93
N ARG A 27 -16.05 -9.58 -6.82
CA ARG A 27 -15.94 -8.81 -5.58
C ARG A 27 -16.50 -7.42 -5.77
N SER A 28 -17.04 -6.84 -4.71
CA SER A 28 -17.61 -5.49 -4.79
C SER A 28 -16.48 -4.45 -5.00
N ARG A 29 -16.86 -3.33 -5.62
CA ARG A 29 -15.94 -2.22 -5.80
C ARG A 29 -15.41 -1.71 -4.46
N SER A 30 -16.28 -1.64 -3.46
CA SER A 30 -15.88 -1.21 -2.12
C SER A 30 -14.84 -2.13 -1.50
N ASP A 31 -14.97 -3.45 -1.68
CA ASP A 31 -13.99 -4.41 -1.19
C ASP A 31 -12.64 -4.22 -1.86
N LEU A 32 -12.66 -4.05 -3.19
CA LEU A 32 -11.42 -3.85 -3.95
C LEU A 32 -10.72 -2.56 -3.53
N VAL A 33 -11.48 -1.49 -3.32
CA VAL A 33 -10.91 -0.22 -2.88
C VAL A 33 -10.33 -0.32 -1.47
N ARG A 34 -11.04 -0.98 -0.55
CA ARG A 34 -10.52 -1.19 0.81
C ARG A 34 -9.22 -1.96 0.81
N ASP A 35 -9.15 -3.03 0.02
CA ASP A 35 -7.92 -3.81 -0.10
C ASP A 35 -6.79 -2.98 -0.70
N ALA A 36 -7.09 -2.17 -1.71
CA ALA A 36 -6.10 -1.29 -2.33
C ALA A 36 -5.56 -0.27 -1.32
N VAL A 37 -6.44 0.32 -0.52
CA VAL A 37 -6.04 1.28 0.51
C VAL A 37 -5.16 0.62 1.56
N ARG A 38 -5.55 -0.57 2.04
CA ARG A 38 -4.74 -1.31 3.01
C ARG A 38 -3.34 -1.61 2.47
N ARG A 39 -3.29 -2.05 1.23
CA ARG A 39 -2.02 -2.36 0.56
C ARG A 39 -1.16 -1.12 0.41
N GLN A 40 -1.76 -0.01 0.00
CA GLN A 40 -1.04 1.25 -0.18
C GLN A 40 -0.49 1.76 1.14
N ILE A 41 -1.27 1.69 2.22
CA ILE A 41 -0.81 2.10 3.54
C ILE A 41 0.37 1.24 3.99
N ALA A 42 0.30 -0.07 3.78
CA ALA A 42 1.38 -0.97 4.13
C ALA A 42 2.67 -0.64 3.36
N LEU A 43 2.54 -0.37 2.06
CA LEU A 43 3.68 0.02 1.23
C LEU A 43 4.30 1.33 1.69
N LEU A 44 3.49 2.32 1.99
CA LEU A 44 3.97 3.62 2.45
C LEU A 44 4.66 3.52 3.82
N ARG A 45 4.13 2.71 4.72
CA ARG A 45 4.77 2.45 6.00
C ARG A 45 6.13 1.78 5.84
N PHE A 46 6.19 0.82 4.94
CA PHE A 46 7.44 0.14 4.61
C PHE A 46 8.47 1.14 4.08
N GLU A 47 8.07 2.01 3.17
CA GLU A 47 8.95 3.04 2.62
C GLU A 47 9.43 4.01 3.71
N GLN A 48 8.57 4.40 4.64
CA GLN A 48 8.95 5.26 5.75
C GLN A 48 10.00 4.61 6.64
N ILE A 49 9.79 3.34 6.99
CA ILE A 49 10.75 2.58 7.77
C ILE A 49 12.09 2.51 7.06
N ARG A 50 12.05 2.21 5.78
CA ARG A 50 13.25 2.14 4.95
C ARG A 50 14.01 3.46 4.93
N ARG A 51 13.31 4.58 4.73
CA ARG A 51 13.91 5.91 4.72
C ARG A 51 14.54 6.28 6.05
N THR A 52 13.95 5.83 7.14
CA THR A 52 14.45 6.10 8.48
C THR A 52 15.66 5.22 8.82
N LEU A 53 15.58 3.93 8.50
CA LEU A 53 16.62 2.96 8.87
C LEU A 53 17.84 3.00 7.97
N LEU A 54 17.64 3.20 6.67
CA LEU A 54 18.76 3.18 5.72
C LEU A 54 19.83 4.23 6.00
N PRO A 55 19.50 5.51 6.23
CA PRO A 55 20.52 6.49 6.58
C PRO A 55 21.30 6.14 7.83
N LEU A 56 20.64 5.62 8.84
CA LEU A 56 21.28 5.19 10.07
C LEU A 56 22.19 3.98 9.83
N ALA A 57 21.69 3.02 9.07
CA ALA A 57 22.42 1.80 8.75
C ALA A 57 23.64 2.11 7.89
N GLU A 58 23.52 3.00 6.92
CA GLU A 58 24.63 3.43 6.08
C GLU A 58 25.70 4.15 6.88
N ALA A 59 25.29 5.01 7.82
CA ALA A 59 26.22 5.71 8.70
C ALA A 59 26.99 4.75 9.57
N GLN A 60 26.40 3.65 9.97
CA GLN A 60 27.04 2.62 10.78
C GLN A 60 27.69 1.51 9.96
N GLY A 61 27.41 1.46 8.64
CA GLY A 61 27.95 0.43 7.77
C GLY A 61 27.44 -0.97 8.06
N ILE A 62 26.26 -1.11 8.67
CA ILE A 62 25.78 -2.39 9.17
C ILE A 62 24.73 -3.02 8.25
N LEU A 63 23.81 -2.22 7.72
CA LEU A 63 22.66 -2.75 6.98
C LEU A 63 22.69 -2.34 5.51
N THR A 64 22.28 -3.28 4.67
CA THR A 64 22.01 -3.04 3.25
C THR A 64 20.50 -3.06 3.02
N ASP A 65 20.05 -2.70 1.81
CA ASP A 65 18.65 -2.81 1.42
C ASP A 65 18.12 -4.23 1.65
N GLU A 66 18.92 -5.21 1.36
CA GLU A 66 18.58 -6.61 1.49
C GLU A 66 18.35 -7.00 2.95
N ASP A 67 19.20 -6.50 3.84
CA ASP A 67 19.08 -6.76 5.27
C ASP A 67 17.82 -6.14 5.85
N VAL A 68 17.50 -4.93 5.43
CA VAL A 68 16.24 -4.27 5.83
C VAL A 68 15.04 -5.07 5.34
N PHE A 69 15.11 -5.60 4.16
CA PHE A 69 14.05 -6.42 3.59
C PHE A 69 13.82 -7.68 4.41
N LYS A 70 14.89 -8.32 4.86
CA LYS A 70 14.79 -9.52 5.70
C LYS A 70 14.19 -9.23 7.06
N ILE A 71 14.49 -8.08 7.64
CA ILE A 71 13.97 -7.69 8.93
C ILE A 71 12.45 -7.46 8.86
N VAL A 72 11.97 -6.90 7.78
CA VAL A 72 10.56 -6.51 7.62
C VAL A 72 9.72 -7.65 7.05
N SER A 73 10.28 -8.54 6.29
CA SER A 73 9.57 -9.69 5.75
C SER A 73 9.70 -10.90 6.68
#